data_834d7f967e7a39cb540d67cd82a3b532
#
_entry.id   834d7f967e7a39cb540d67cd82a3b532
#
_cell.length_a   1.000
_cell.length_b   1.000
_cell.length_c   1.000
_cell.angle_alpha   90.00
_cell.angle_beta   90.00
_cell.angle_gamma   90.00
#
_symmetry.space_group_name_H-M   'P 1'
#
loop_
_entity.id
_entity.type
_entity.pdbx_description
1 polymer ?
#
loop_
_entity_poly.entity_id
_entity_poly.type
_entity_poly.pdbx_seq_one_letter_code
_entity_poly.pdbx_strand_id
1 'polypeptide(L)'
;VLFRSADFEAQVEQQPGLTVVDFWATWCGPCRMVAPILDQLAEEYQGKVRVAKLDVDSNQKTTMRFNVRSIPAMLFFKDGKLVDQVIGAVPKTALAAKFAQHAA
;
A
#
# COMPACT_ATOMS: atom_id res chain seq x y z
N VAL A 1 8.05 -4.10 -2.52
CA VAL A 1 8.08 -4.44 -3.94
C VAL A 1 7.53 -3.27 -4.76
N LEU A 2 8.27 -2.89 -5.80
CA LEU A 2 7.81 -1.91 -6.78
C LEU A 2 7.19 -2.66 -7.95
N PHE A 3 6.06 -2.16 -8.47
CA PHE A 3 5.44 -2.74 -9.64
C PHE A 3 4.70 -1.70 -10.45
N ARG A 4 4.31 -2.06 -11.66
CA ARG A 4 3.60 -1.20 -12.60
C ARG A 4 2.14 -1.61 -12.71
N SER A 5 1.32 -0.71 -13.28
CA SER A 5 -0.12 -0.99 -13.49
C SER A 5 -0.36 -2.30 -14.23
N ALA A 6 0.50 -2.63 -15.20
CA ALA A 6 0.39 -3.88 -15.95
C ALA A 6 0.53 -5.13 -15.07
N ASP A 7 1.23 -5.00 -13.93
CA ASP A 7 1.48 -6.11 -13.02
C ASP A 7 0.49 -6.18 -11.87
N PHE A 8 -0.39 -5.20 -11.74
CA PHE A 8 -1.25 -5.06 -10.57
C PHE A 8 -2.15 -6.27 -10.34
N GLU A 9 -2.76 -6.78 -11.39
CA GLU A 9 -3.64 -7.95 -11.29
C GLU A 9 -2.88 -9.13 -10.69
N ALA A 10 -1.72 -9.48 -11.26
CA ALA A 10 -0.94 -10.63 -10.80
C ALA A 10 -0.32 -10.38 -9.42
N GLN A 11 0.14 -9.16 -9.15
CA GLN A 11 0.89 -8.87 -7.92
C GLN A 11 -0.03 -8.56 -6.73
N VAL A 12 -1.26 -8.17 -6.97
CA VAL A 12 -2.19 -7.78 -5.91
C VAL A 12 -3.51 -8.55 -6.01
N GLU A 13 -4.19 -8.46 -7.12
CA GLU A 13 -5.56 -8.96 -7.23
C GLU A 13 -5.63 -10.49 -7.25
N GLN A 14 -4.57 -11.17 -7.68
CA GLN A 14 -4.50 -12.63 -7.70
C GLN A 14 -3.73 -13.21 -6.51
N GLN A 15 -3.32 -12.37 -5.56
CA GLN A 15 -2.54 -12.83 -4.41
C GLN A 15 -3.44 -13.16 -3.22
N PRO A 16 -3.22 -14.30 -2.56
CA PRO A 16 -3.92 -14.59 -1.31
C PRO A 16 -3.32 -13.77 -0.16
N GLY A 17 -4.10 -13.62 0.90
CA GLY A 17 -3.67 -12.91 2.08
C GLY A 17 -3.72 -11.40 1.92
N LEU A 18 -3.01 -10.69 2.79
CA LEU A 18 -3.03 -9.23 2.82
C LEU A 18 -1.88 -8.64 2.02
N THR A 19 -2.23 -7.74 1.11
CA THR A 19 -1.27 -6.89 0.40
C THR A 19 -1.60 -5.43 0.69
N VAL A 20 -0.62 -4.67 1.13
CA VAL A 20 -0.76 -3.23 1.35
C VAL A 20 -0.02 -2.52 0.24
N VAL A 21 -0.73 -1.69 -0.51
CA VAL A 21 -0.18 -0.94 -1.63
C VAL A 21 -0.02 0.51 -1.24
N ASP A 22 1.22 1.01 -1.23
CA ASP A 22 1.55 2.39 -0.95
C ASP A 22 1.62 3.19 -2.26
N PHE A 23 0.65 4.05 -2.47
CA PHE A 23 0.64 4.98 -3.60
C PHE A 23 1.45 6.21 -3.22
N TRP A 24 2.54 6.46 -3.94
CA TRP A 24 3.52 7.47 -3.60
C TRP A 24 4.03 8.22 -4.84
N ALA A 25 4.80 9.28 -4.62
CA ALA A 25 5.50 9.99 -5.69
C ALA A 25 6.83 10.53 -5.16
N THR A 26 7.78 10.73 -6.07
CA THR A 26 9.11 11.22 -5.72
C THR A 26 9.07 12.63 -5.12
N TRP A 27 8.11 13.45 -5.55
CA TRP A 27 7.96 14.83 -5.08
C TRP A 27 7.16 14.96 -3.78
N CYS A 28 6.64 13.87 -3.26
CA CYS A 28 5.73 13.87 -2.12
C CYS A 28 6.50 13.78 -0.80
N GLY A 29 6.59 14.91 -0.08
CA GLY A 29 7.23 14.97 1.23
C GLY A 29 6.60 14.03 2.27
N PRO A 30 5.27 14.09 2.48
CA PRO A 30 4.61 13.18 3.42
C PRO A 30 4.81 11.70 3.10
N CYS A 31 4.97 11.33 1.83
CA CYS A 31 5.26 9.95 1.43
C CYS A 31 6.59 9.47 2.01
N ARG A 32 7.57 10.37 2.11
CA ARG A 32 8.88 10.04 2.69
C ARG A 32 8.81 9.79 4.19
N MET A 33 7.83 10.36 4.87
CA MET A 33 7.62 10.13 6.30
C MET A 33 7.03 8.75 6.57
N VAL A 34 6.19 8.27 5.67
CA VAL A 34 5.53 6.96 5.78
C VAL A 34 6.44 5.82 5.36
N ALA A 35 7.33 6.05 4.41
CA ALA A 35 8.18 4.99 3.84
C ALA A 35 8.93 4.17 4.90
N PRO A 36 9.67 4.78 5.86
CA PRO A 36 10.37 3.99 6.87
C PRO A 36 9.41 3.23 7.81
N ILE A 37 8.23 3.79 8.06
CA ILE A 37 7.20 3.13 8.88
C ILE A 37 6.72 1.86 8.18
N LEU A 38 6.44 1.96 6.88
CA LEU A 38 6.02 0.81 6.08
C LEU A 38 7.13 -0.24 5.96
N ASP A 39 8.38 0.20 5.84
CA ASP A 39 9.52 -0.73 5.81
C ASP A 39 9.61 -1.53 7.11
N GLN A 40 9.43 -0.86 8.25
CA GLN A 40 9.41 -1.53 9.56
C GLN A 40 8.26 -2.54 9.67
N LEU A 41 7.06 -2.13 9.27
CA LEU A 41 5.90 -3.02 9.31
C LEU A 41 6.04 -4.19 8.34
N ALA A 42 6.60 -3.97 7.16
CA ALA A 42 6.87 -5.03 6.20
C ALA A 42 7.79 -6.09 6.80
N GLU A 43 8.80 -5.66 7.56
CA GLU A 43 9.72 -6.56 8.24
C GLU A 43 9.04 -7.30 9.40
N GLU A 44 8.28 -6.57 10.22
CA GLU A 44 7.57 -7.17 11.37
C GLU A 44 6.52 -8.20 10.92
N TYR A 45 5.93 -8.01 9.75
CA TYR A 45 4.89 -8.89 9.23
C TYR A 45 5.37 -9.78 8.09
N GLN A 46 6.68 -9.96 7.96
CA GLN A 46 7.27 -10.78 6.90
C GLN A 46 6.64 -12.19 6.90
N GLY A 47 6.22 -12.64 5.72
CA GLY A 47 5.53 -13.92 5.58
C GLY A 47 4.02 -13.87 5.81
N LYS A 48 3.49 -12.75 6.35
CA LYS A 48 2.04 -12.60 6.62
C LYS A 48 1.41 -11.49 5.78
N VAL A 49 2.15 -10.43 5.52
CA VAL A 49 1.66 -9.26 4.78
C VAL A 49 2.68 -8.90 3.73
N ARG A 50 2.21 -8.64 2.52
CA ARG A 50 3.04 -8.11 1.44
C ARG A 50 2.85 -6.60 1.40
N VAL A 51 3.95 -5.87 1.34
CA VAL A 51 3.92 -4.41 1.14
C VAL A 51 4.49 -4.11 -0.24
N ALA A 52 3.71 -3.43 -1.05
CA ALA A 52 4.09 -3.06 -2.41
C ALA A 52 4.00 -1.55 -2.56
N LYS A 53 4.78 -0.99 -3.47
CA LYS A 53 4.83 0.44 -3.71
C LYS A 53 4.49 0.74 -5.17
N LEU A 54 3.62 1.71 -5.39
CA LEU A 54 3.18 2.11 -6.71
C LEU A 54 3.38 3.61 -6.89
N ASP A 55 4.26 3.98 -7.82
CA ASP A 55 4.52 5.36 -8.18
C ASP A 55 3.34 5.89 -9.01
N VAL A 56 2.62 6.88 -8.50
CA VAL A 56 1.42 7.38 -9.16
C VAL A 56 1.71 8.08 -10.49
N ASP A 57 2.88 8.67 -10.64
CA ASP A 57 3.24 9.36 -11.88
C ASP A 57 3.46 8.39 -13.04
N SER A 58 4.00 7.21 -12.73
CA SER A 58 4.26 6.17 -13.72
C SER A 58 3.10 5.19 -13.90
N ASN A 59 2.07 5.28 -13.05
CA ASN A 59 0.98 4.31 -12.99
C ASN A 59 -0.37 4.99 -12.83
N GLN A 60 -0.65 5.96 -13.69
CA GLN A 60 -1.84 6.79 -13.60
C GLN A 60 -3.14 5.99 -13.73
N LYS A 61 -3.13 4.96 -14.58
CA LYS A 61 -4.30 4.13 -14.83
C LYS A 61 -4.79 3.43 -13.56
N THR A 62 -3.89 2.80 -12.83
CA THR A 62 -4.22 2.13 -11.56
C THR A 62 -4.61 3.15 -10.49
N THR A 63 -3.90 4.27 -10.45
CA THR A 63 -4.20 5.36 -9.51
C THR A 63 -5.62 5.87 -9.70
N MET A 64 -6.05 6.08 -10.94
CA MET A 64 -7.41 6.52 -11.26
C MET A 64 -8.44 5.43 -10.98
N ARG A 65 -8.10 4.18 -11.27
CA ARG A 65 -8.99 3.04 -11.06
C ARG A 65 -9.46 2.95 -9.61
N PHE A 66 -8.57 3.20 -8.66
CA PHE A 66 -8.90 3.14 -7.23
C PHE A 66 -9.22 4.51 -6.63
N ASN A 67 -9.42 5.51 -7.49
CA ASN A 67 -9.82 6.86 -7.08
C ASN A 67 -8.86 7.47 -6.04
N VAL A 68 -7.57 7.24 -6.20
CA VAL A 68 -6.55 7.81 -5.32
C VAL A 68 -6.33 9.26 -5.72
N ARG A 69 -6.71 10.18 -4.84
CA ARG A 69 -6.64 11.63 -5.09
C ARG A 69 -5.63 12.35 -4.20
N SER A 70 -5.23 11.71 -3.12
CA SER A 70 -4.25 12.26 -2.18
C SER A 70 -3.23 11.20 -1.86
N ILE A 71 -1.97 11.58 -1.75
CA ILE A 71 -0.88 10.66 -1.40
C ILE A 71 -0.13 11.20 -0.18
N PRO A 72 0.46 10.30 0.64
CA PRO A 72 0.46 8.86 0.50
C PRO A 72 -0.93 8.26 0.73
N ALA A 73 -1.21 7.18 0.01
CA ALA A 73 -2.43 6.41 0.20
C ALA A 73 -2.04 4.94 0.31
N MET A 74 -2.36 4.33 1.44
CA MET A 74 -2.10 2.92 1.67
C MET A 74 -3.41 2.17 1.51
N LEU A 75 -3.52 1.36 0.46
CA LEU A 75 -4.70 0.56 0.18
C LEU A 75 -4.45 -0.88 0.61
N PHE A 76 -5.42 -1.43 1.33
CA PHE A 76 -5.32 -2.79 1.90
C PHE A 76 -6.17 -3.74 1.07
N PHE A 77 -5.52 -4.74 0.49
CA PHE A 77 -6.18 -5.76 -0.33
C PHE A 77 -6.10 -7.11 0.38
N LYS A 78 -7.25 -7.71 0.68
CA LYS A 78 -7.32 -9.03 1.29
C LYS A 78 -7.85 -10.01 0.24
N ASP A 79 -7.05 -11.01 -0.09
CA ASP A 79 -7.34 -11.99 -1.13
C ASP A 79 -7.77 -11.31 -2.44
N GLY A 80 -7.07 -10.23 -2.78
CA GLY A 80 -7.28 -9.47 -4.00
C GLY A 80 -8.37 -8.41 -3.95
N LYS A 81 -9.07 -8.27 -2.84
CA LYS A 81 -10.17 -7.29 -2.71
C LYS A 81 -9.79 -6.14 -1.80
N LEU A 82 -10.12 -4.93 -2.22
CA LEU A 82 -9.90 -3.74 -1.41
C LEU A 82 -10.81 -3.78 -0.17
N VAL A 83 -10.20 -3.80 1.01
CA VAL A 83 -10.93 -3.90 2.28
C VAL A 83 -10.79 -2.67 3.16
N ASP A 84 -9.74 -1.87 2.94
CA ASP A 84 -9.50 -0.66 3.77
C ASP A 84 -8.53 0.28 3.08
N GLN A 85 -8.46 1.50 3.58
CA GLN A 85 -7.48 2.47 3.11
C GLN A 85 -7.10 3.43 4.23
N VAL A 86 -5.87 3.94 4.14
CA VAL A 86 -5.36 4.98 5.04
C VAL A 86 -4.75 6.06 4.16
N ILE A 87 -5.22 7.29 4.33
CA ILE A 87 -4.76 8.43 3.52
C ILE A 87 -3.96 9.38 4.40
N GLY A 88 -2.79 9.79 3.90
CA GLY A 88 -1.94 10.76 4.57
C GLY A 88 -0.84 10.13 5.43
N ALA A 89 0.04 10.98 5.92
CA ALA A 89 1.15 10.57 6.78
C ALA A 89 0.65 10.36 8.20
N VAL A 90 0.27 9.13 8.51
CA VAL A 90 -0.22 8.76 9.84
C VAL A 90 0.90 8.16 10.68
N PRO A 91 0.80 8.18 12.02
CA PRO A 91 1.81 7.57 12.87
C PRO A 91 1.81 6.04 12.73
N LYS A 92 2.94 5.43 13.08
CA LYS A 92 3.11 3.96 12.99
C LYS A 92 2.01 3.20 13.74
N THR A 93 1.57 3.71 14.89
CA THR A 93 0.53 3.06 15.69
C THR A 93 -0.77 2.89 14.92
N ALA A 94 -1.16 3.88 14.12
CA ALA A 94 -2.38 3.83 13.31
C ALA A 94 -2.26 2.79 12.20
N LEU A 95 -1.12 2.75 11.50
CA LEU A 95 -0.87 1.76 10.46
C LEU A 95 -0.75 0.36 11.03
N ALA A 96 -0.04 0.21 12.14
CA ALA A 96 0.12 -1.08 12.80
C ALA A 96 -1.22 -1.69 13.21
N ALA A 97 -2.15 -0.85 13.70
CA ALA A 97 -3.49 -1.31 14.05
C ALA A 97 -4.23 -1.88 12.83
N LYS A 98 -4.10 -1.23 11.67
CA LYS A 98 -4.70 -1.71 10.42
C LYS A 98 -4.05 -3.00 9.93
N PHE A 99 -2.74 -3.10 10.02
CA PHE A 99 -2.03 -4.34 9.69
C PHE A 99 -2.52 -5.50 10.57
N ALA A 100 -2.60 -5.28 11.87
CA ALA A 100 -3.06 -6.30 12.82
C ALA A 100 -4.51 -6.72 12.54
N GLN A 101 -5.37 -5.73 12.26
CA GLN A 101 -6.78 -5.98 11.99
C GLN A 101 -6.99 -6.89 10.77
N HIS A 102 -6.27 -6.62 9.67
CA HIS A 102 -6.51 -7.30 8.40
C HIS A 102 -5.60 -8.50 8.16
N ALA A 103 -4.50 -8.63 8.89
CA ALA A 103 -3.61 -9.78 8.80
C ALA A 103 -4.14 -11.03 9.51
N ALA A 104 -5.14 -10.86 10.34
CA ALA A 104 -5.71 -11.96 11.12
C ALA A 104 -6.44 -12.99 10.23
#